data_56af8cca3cc9c9c908887422968c7b8e
#
_entry.id   56af8cca3cc9c9c908887422968c7b8e
#
_cell.length_a   1.000
_cell.length_b   1.000
_cell.length_c   1.000
_cell.angle_alpha   90.00
_cell.angle_beta   90.00
_cell.angle_gamma   90.00
#
_symmetry.space_group_name_H-M   'P 1'
#
loop_
_entity.id
_entity.type
_entity.pdbx_description
1 polymer ?
#
loop_
_entity_poly.entity_id
_entity_poly.type
_entity_poly.pdbx_seq_one_letter_code
_entity_poly.pdbx_strand_id
1 'polypeptide(L)'
;MENKLIAFIINPISGSKNKNNIVKQIKAAAWFANNTVEIYFTKCAGDAFENAKKYVERNFDIVVAVGGDGTINEIACALIHSNTALAIIPCGSGNGLARELRIPLRVDKALQLLNEAKISDIDVCYFNEHPYFCTAGVGFDAAVSKVFAESRKRGFFSYLISGLNAYIKMKPVRSKLTIDGEIIITPKTFKAFDITFANAKQFGNNAYISPLADLRDGVIDVVVIRSFPWFSCPIMGLRLFMKNIHKSKYVKIYKCKHAVLEISENDCAHYDGESVAAKNRVEIKIEALGLKVVSGCKYLVVSH
;
A
#
# COMPACT_ATOMS: atom_id res chain seq x y z
N MET A 1 -10.50 13.96 -28.17
CA MET A 1 -10.33 12.91 -27.15
C MET A 1 -11.65 12.18 -27.07
N GLU A 2 -11.64 10.86 -27.10
CA GLU A 2 -12.88 10.06 -26.93
C GLU A 2 -13.51 10.38 -25.58
N ASN A 3 -14.84 10.45 -25.55
CA ASN A 3 -15.63 10.68 -24.35
C ASN A 3 -15.44 9.49 -23.38
N LYS A 4 -14.72 9.68 -22.28
CA LYS A 4 -14.47 8.63 -21.28
C LYS A 4 -15.55 8.60 -20.21
N LEU A 5 -15.87 7.41 -19.73
CA LEU A 5 -16.71 7.18 -18.58
C LEU A 5 -15.84 7.20 -17.31
N ILE A 6 -16.00 8.19 -16.44
CA ILE A 6 -15.18 8.38 -15.24
C ILE A 6 -16.07 8.45 -14.01
N ALA A 7 -15.83 7.57 -13.04
CA ALA A 7 -16.53 7.58 -11.77
C ALA A 7 -15.61 8.06 -10.63
N PHE A 8 -16.09 8.98 -9.80
CA PHE A 8 -15.42 9.40 -8.57
C PHE A 8 -16.12 8.78 -7.38
N ILE A 9 -15.40 7.95 -6.63
CA ILE A 9 -15.86 7.40 -5.36
C ILE A 9 -15.16 8.17 -4.24
N ILE A 10 -15.94 8.95 -3.48
CA ILE A 10 -15.45 9.89 -2.48
C ILE A 10 -15.78 9.38 -1.08
N ASN A 11 -14.77 9.14 -0.27
CA ASN A 11 -14.96 8.87 1.15
C ASN A 11 -15.06 10.20 1.92
N PRO A 12 -16.25 10.57 2.45
CA PRO A 12 -16.47 11.88 3.06
C PRO A 12 -15.67 12.10 4.34
N ILE A 13 -15.35 11.04 5.07
CA ILE A 13 -14.67 11.13 6.38
C ILE A 13 -13.14 10.98 6.28
N SER A 14 -12.58 10.66 5.10
CA SER A 14 -11.14 10.44 4.95
C SER A 14 -10.35 11.75 5.04
N GLY A 15 -9.32 11.76 5.89
CA GLY A 15 -8.39 12.90 6.04
C GLY A 15 -9.08 14.22 6.44
N SER A 16 -8.34 15.34 6.33
CA SER A 16 -8.80 16.68 6.75
C SER A 16 -9.28 17.56 5.59
N LYS A 17 -9.18 17.10 4.34
CA LYS A 17 -9.54 17.91 3.16
C LYS A 17 -11.05 18.05 3.02
N ASN A 18 -11.52 19.28 2.75
CA ASN A 18 -12.94 19.56 2.51
C ASN A 18 -13.40 18.92 1.19
N LYS A 19 -14.29 17.93 1.28
CA LYS A 19 -14.76 17.15 0.12
C LYS A 19 -15.66 17.98 -0.81
N ASN A 20 -16.42 18.94 -0.30
CA ASN A 20 -17.21 19.85 -1.12
C ASN A 20 -16.32 20.71 -2.03
N ASN A 21 -15.15 21.12 -1.52
CA ASN A 21 -14.18 21.84 -2.34
C ASN A 21 -13.55 20.93 -3.40
N ILE A 22 -13.32 19.65 -3.10
CA ILE A 22 -12.84 18.68 -4.09
C ILE A 22 -13.87 18.52 -5.21
N VAL A 23 -15.15 18.36 -4.88
CA VAL A 23 -16.22 18.27 -5.89
C VAL A 23 -16.29 19.53 -6.76
N LYS A 24 -16.14 20.72 -6.18
CA LYS A 24 -16.06 21.97 -6.97
C LYS A 24 -14.88 21.95 -7.95
N GLN A 25 -13.71 21.49 -7.52
CA GLN A 25 -12.53 21.37 -8.38
C GLN A 25 -12.72 20.31 -9.48
N ILE A 26 -13.37 19.18 -9.20
CA ILE A 26 -13.71 18.16 -10.20
C ILE A 26 -14.59 18.78 -11.30
N LYS A 27 -15.69 19.46 -10.90
CA LYS A 27 -16.62 20.09 -11.85
C LYS A 27 -16.02 21.24 -12.64
N ALA A 28 -15.02 21.92 -12.09
CA ALA A 28 -14.33 23.03 -12.75
C ALA A 28 -13.17 22.58 -13.66
N ALA A 29 -12.81 21.30 -13.63
CA ALA A 29 -11.72 20.79 -14.44
C ALA A 29 -12.08 20.77 -15.94
N ALA A 30 -11.15 21.20 -16.79
CA ALA A 30 -11.38 21.36 -18.24
C ALA A 30 -11.84 20.07 -18.94
N TRP A 31 -11.39 18.91 -18.44
CA TRP A 31 -11.77 17.60 -18.97
C TRP A 31 -13.18 17.15 -18.55
N PHE A 32 -13.80 17.77 -17.55
CA PHE A 32 -15.12 17.39 -17.04
C PHE A 32 -16.19 17.51 -18.12
N ALA A 33 -16.16 18.57 -18.92
CA ALA A 33 -17.15 18.83 -19.99
C ALA A 33 -17.05 17.86 -21.19
N ASN A 34 -15.88 17.22 -21.35
CA ASN A 34 -15.60 16.32 -22.49
C ASN A 34 -15.74 14.84 -22.12
N ASN A 35 -16.17 14.53 -20.91
CA ASN A 35 -16.28 13.16 -20.41
C ASN A 35 -17.62 12.97 -19.67
N THR A 36 -18.09 11.74 -19.61
CA THR A 36 -19.23 11.39 -18.77
C THR A 36 -18.73 11.10 -17.35
N VAL A 37 -19.13 11.95 -16.40
CA VAL A 37 -18.61 11.89 -15.03
C VAL A 37 -19.72 11.63 -14.03
N GLU A 38 -19.53 10.58 -13.20
CA GLU A 38 -20.38 10.28 -12.06
C GLU A 38 -19.62 10.51 -10.73
N ILE A 39 -20.32 10.98 -9.71
CA ILE A 39 -19.76 11.21 -8.38
C ILE A 39 -20.60 10.47 -7.35
N TYR A 40 -19.95 9.61 -6.58
CA TYR A 40 -20.56 8.85 -5.52
C TYR A 40 -19.85 9.11 -4.17
N PHE A 41 -20.61 9.22 -3.09
CA PHE A 41 -20.10 9.35 -1.74
C PHE A 41 -20.32 8.05 -0.97
N THR A 42 -19.25 7.49 -0.41
CA THR A 42 -19.35 6.26 0.39
C THR A 42 -20.10 6.50 1.71
N LYS A 43 -20.83 5.51 2.16
CA LYS A 43 -21.68 5.57 3.35
C LYS A 43 -21.08 4.79 4.53
N CYS A 44 -20.34 3.72 4.25
CA CYS A 44 -19.71 2.85 5.26
C CYS A 44 -18.49 2.13 4.67
N ALA A 45 -17.79 1.37 5.47
CA ALA A 45 -16.74 0.46 5.02
C ALA A 45 -17.31 -0.61 4.08
N GLY A 46 -16.54 -0.98 3.04
CA GLY A 46 -16.95 -1.89 1.99
C GLY A 46 -17.78 -1.25 0.86
N ASP A 47 -18.38 -0.07 1.09
CA ASP A 47 -19.25 0.59 0.11
C ASP A 47 -18.47 1.08 -1.13
N ALA A 48 -17.19 1.41 -0.95
CA ALA A 48 -16.33 1.78 -2.07
C ALA A 48 -16.07 0.59 -3.00
N PHE A 49 -15.85 -0.61 -2.46
CA PHE A 49 -15.70 -1.84 -3.22
C PHE A 49 -16.96 -2.16 -4.04
N GLU A 50 -18.13 -2.19 -3.39
CA GLU A 50 -19.40 -2.53 -4.03
C GLU A 50 -19.76 -1.57 -5.16
N ASN A 51 -19.51 -0.27 -4.99
CA ASN A 51 -19.79 0.71 -6.04
C ASN A 51 -18.74 0.69 -7.15
N ALA A 52 -17.48 0.46 -6.84
CA ALA A 52 -16.44 0.26 -7.85
C ALA A 52 -16.78 -0.94 -8.77
N LYS A 53 -17.25 -2.06 -8.19
CA LYS A 53 -17.70 -3.23 -8.94
C LYS A 53 -18.83 -2.91 -9.91
N LYS A 54 -19.83 -2.12 -9.48
CA LYS A 54 -20.91 -1.67 -10.36
C LYS A 54 -20.40 -0.83 -11.52
N TYR A 55 -19.38 0.00 -11.32
CA TYR A 55 -18.75 0.79 -12.38
C TYR A 55 -17.98 -0.09 -13.37
N VAL A 56 -17.31 -1.13 -12.88
CA VAL A 56 -16.68 -2.16 -13.74
C VAL A 56 -17.73 -2.84 -14.62
N GLU A 57 -18.85 -3.30 -14.05
CA GLU A 57 -19.96 -3.94 -14.77
C GLU A 57 -20.58 -3.02 -15.83
N ARG A 58 -20.54 -1.70 -15.60
CA ARG A 58 -21.02 -0.67 -16.54
C ARG A 58 -19.94 -0.21 -17.52
N ASN A 59 -18.78 -0.86 -17.57
CA ASN A 59 -17.66 -0.59 -18.45
C ASN A 59 -17.13 0.86 -18.35
N PHE A 60 -16.98 1.37 -17.13
CA PHE A 60 -16.31 2.65 -16.92
C PHE A 60 -14.82 2.52 -17.23
N ASP A 61 -14.26 3.55 -17.90
CA ASP A 61 -12.83 3.57 -18.24
C ASP A 61 -11.94 3.79 -17.02
N ILE A 62 -12.40 4.67 -16.10
CA ILE A 62 -11.63 5.06 -14.92
C ILE A 62 -12.55 5.15 -13.69
N VAL A 63 -12.12 4.54 -12.60
CA VAL A 63 -12.67 4.78 -11.26
C VAL A 63 -11.64 5.53 -10.43
N VAL A 64 -12.01 6.71 -9.95
CA VAL A 64 -11.16 7.62 -9.19
C VAL A 64 -11.44 7.44 -7.69
N ALA A 65 -10.48 6.93 -6.96
CA ALA A 65 -10.52 6.84 -5.50
C ALA A 65 -10.21 8.20 -4.88
N VAL A 66 -11.17 8.83 -4.21
CA VAL A 66 -10.97 10.07 -3.46
C VAL A 66 -10.99 9.76 -1.97
N GLY A 67 -9.85 9.39 -1.41
CA GLY A 67 -9.80 8.84 -0.06
C GLY A 67 -8.41 8.63 0.50
N GLY A 68 -8.33 7.87 1.58
CA GLY A 68 -7.10 7.32 2.16
C GLY A 68 -6.80 5.92 1.66
N ASP A 69 -5.77 5.30 2.24
CA ASP A 69 -5.26 4.00 1.80
C ASP A 69 -6.34 2.90 1.81
N GLY A 70 -7.21 2.82 2.84
CA GLY A 70 -8.30 1.84 2.87
C GLY A 70 -9.32 2.03 1.74
N THR A 71 -9.74 3.28 1.44
CA THR A 71 -10.64 3.54 0.31
C THR A 71 -10.00 3.18 -1.03
N ILE A 72 -8.70 3.45 -1.16
CA ILE A 72 -7.92 3.09 -2.36
C ILE A 72 -7.86 1.57 -2.51
N ASN A 73 -7.60 0.85 -1.42
CA ASN A 73 -7.54 -0.61 -1.40
C ASN A 73 -8.89 -1.24 -1.75
N GLU A 74 -10.01 -0.79 -1.14
CA GLU A 74 -11.36 -1.27 -1.48
C GLU A 74 -11.65 -1.15 -2.98
N ILE A 75 -11.38 0.02 -3.56
CA ILE A 75 -11.62 0.25 -4.99
C ILE A 75 -10.67 -0.60 -5.83
N ALA A 76 -9.38 -0.61 -5.51
CA ALA A 76 -8.38 -1.39 -6.23
C ALA A 76 -8.75 -2.88 -6.30
N CYS A 77 -9.21 -3.46 -5.17
CA CYS A 77 -9.67 -4.85 -5.11
C CYS A 77 -10.83 -5.13 -6.08
N ALA A 78 -11.76 -4.18 -6.25
CA ALA A 78 -12.88 -4.34 -7.19
C ALA A 78 -12.46 -4.24 -8.66
N LEU A 79 -11.31 -3.63 -8.95
CA LEU A 79 -10.82 -3.41 -10.31
C LEU A 79 -9.81 -4.47 -10.78
N ILE A 80 -9.38 -5.38 -9.93
CA ILE A 80 -8.47 -6.48 -10.30
C ILE A 80 -9.05 -7.23 -11.51
N HIS A 81 -8.22 -7.49 -12.52
CA HIS A 81 -8.57 -8.16 -13.80
C HIS A 81 -9.65 -7.45 -14.64
N SER A 82 -9.98 -6.21 -14.32
CA SER A 82 -10.90 -5.43 -15.16
C SER A 82 -10.17 -4.55 -16.18
N ASN A 83 -10.92 -4.05 -17.15
CA ASN A 83 -10.40 -3.04 -18.06
C ASN A 83 -10.48 -1.61 -17.49
N THR A 84 -11.14 -1.43 -16.37
CA THR A 84 -11.29 -0.16 -15.68
C THR A 84 -10.01 0.21 -14.93
N ALA A 85 -9.48 1.40 -15.15
CA ALA A 85 -8.26 1.84 -14.48
C ALA A 85 -8.56 2.54 -13.16
N LEU A 86 -7.75 2.26 -12.13
CA LEU A 86 -7.74 2.99 -10.88
C LEU A 86 -7.03 4.33 -11.06
N ALA A 87 -7.67 5.41 -10.70
CA ALA A 87 -7.00 6.70 -10.47
C ALA A 87 -7.15 7.11 -9.00
N ILE A 88 -6.25 7.96 -8.50
CA ILE A 88 -6.22 8.30 -7.08
C ILE A 88 -6.16 9.82 -6.87
N ILE A 89 -7.05 10.34 -6.02
CA ILE A 89 -6.94 11.66 -5.40
C ILE A 89 -6.65 11.45 -3.91
N PRO A 90 -5.40 11.56 -3.49
CA PRO A 90 -5.00 11.16 -2.14
C PRO A 90 -5.48 12.16 -1.09
N CYS A 91 -6.26 11.66 -0.14
CA CYS A 91 -6.80 12.44 0.99
C CYS A 91 -6.36 11.89 2.35
N GLY A 92 -5.74 10.74 2.40
CA GLY A 92 -5.25 10.08 3.62
C GLY A 92 -3.98 10.70 4.19
N SER A 93 -3.45 10.08 5.24
CA SER A 93 -2.18 10.45 5.87
C SER A 93 -0.98 9.70 5.30
N GLY A 94 -1.14 8.42 4.97
CA GLY A 94 -0.08 7.57 4.43
C GLY A 94 0.10 7.77 2.93
N ASN A 95 -0.99 7.52 2.20
CA ASN A 95 -1.06 7.57 0.74
C ASN A 95 0.05 6.74 0.06
N GLY A 96 0.23 5.50 0.53
CA GLY A 96 1.32 4.62 0.12
C GLY A 96 1.34 4.39 -1.38
N LEU A 97 0.25 3.83 -1.93
CA LEU A 97 0.14 3.54 -3.36
C LEU A 97 0.18 4.82 -4.22
N ALA A 98 -0.47 5.91 -3.79
CA ALA A 98 -0.42 7.18 -4.51
C ALA A 98 1.00 7.73 -4.63
N ARG A 99 1.81 7.63 -3.57
CA ARG A 99 3.22 8.05 -3.56
C ARG A 99 4.07 7.16 -4.46
N GLU A 100 3.84 5.85 -4.43
CA GLU A 100 4.55 4.89 -5.27
C GLU A 100 4.28 5.17 -6.74
N LEU A 101 3.02 5.41 -7.12
CA LEU A 101 2.60 5.79 -8.47
C LEU A 101 2.96 7.23 -8.85
N ARG A 102 3.67 7.96 -7.96
CA ARG A 102 4.08 9.36 -8.17
C ARG A 102 2.90 10.30 -8.44
N ILE A 103 1.75 10.02 -7.84
CA ILE A 103 0.58 10.88 -7.91
C ILE A 103 0.78 12.06 -6.96
N PRO A 104 0.55 13.31 -7.43
CA PRO A 104 0.66 14.48 -6.59
C PRO A 104 -0.31 14.46 -5.41
N LEU A 105 0.15 14.83 -4.21
CA LEU A 105 -0.70 14.89 -3.01
C LEU A 105 -1.65 16.10 -2.99
N ARG A 106 -1.42 17.09 -3.84
CA ARG A 106 -2.33 18.23 -4.04
C ARG A 106 -3.44 17.81 -4.99
N VAL A 107 -4.70 18.10 -4.59
CA VAL A 107 -5.90 17.71 -5.33
C VAL A 107 -5.91 18.27 -6.75
N ASP A 108 -5.61 19.57 -6.90
CA ASP A 108 -5.56 20.24 -8.21
C ASP A 108 -4.56 19.59 -9.16
N LYS A 109 -3.39 19.18 -8.64
CA LYS A 109 -2.36 18.50 -9.42
C LYS A 109 -2.71 17.05 -9.74
N ALA A 110 -3.37 16.34 -8.81
CA ALA A 110 -3.86 14.99 -9.05
C ALA A 110 -4.98 14.99 -10.10
N LEU A 111 -5.89 15.96 -10.05
CA LEU A 111 -6.92 16.17 -11.08
C LEU A 111 -6.30 16.53 -12.45
N GLN A 112 -5.24 17.33 -12.47
CA GLN A 112 -4.53 17.68 -13.71
C GLN A 112 -3.91 16.44 -14.36
N LEU A 113 -3.41 15.50 -13.55
CA LEU A 113 -2.83 14.24 -14.04
C LEU A 113 -3.86 13.40 -14.81
N LEU A 114 -5.15 13.44 -14.46
CA LEU A 114 -6.21 12.73 -15.19
C LEU A 114 -6.35 13.19 -16.65
N ASN A 115 -5.99 14.42 -16.98
CA ASN A 115 -5.97 14.90 -18.38
C ASN A 115 -4.93 14.18 -19.24
N GLU A 116 -3.80 13.83 -18.62
CA GLU A 116 -2.65 13.21 -19.26
C GLU A 116 -2.62 11.70 -18.97
N ALA A 117 -3.77 11.14 -18.53
CA ALA A 117 -3.88 9.81 -17.96
C ALA A 117 -3.10 8.76 -18.77
N LYS A 118 -1.92 8.40 -18.28
CA LYS A 118 -1.17 7.25 -18.74
C LYS A 118 -1.55 6.07 -17.88
N ILE A 119 -2.17 5.07 -18.51
CA ILE A 119 -2.54 3.83 -17.86
C ILE A 119 -1.37 2.87 -17.98
N SER A 120 -1.04 2.23 -16.87
CA SER A 120 -0.07 1.13 -16.79
C SER A 120 -0.63 0.04 -15.90
N ASP A 121 -0.15 -1.17 -16.09
CA ASP A 121 -0.53 -2.29 -15.24
C ASP A 121 0.48 -2.43 -14.11
N ILE A 122 0.00 -2.82 -12.92
CA ILE A 122 0.82 -3.13 -11.75
C ILE A 122 0.48 -4.52 -11.22
N ASP A 123 1.42 -5.09 -10.49
CA ASP A 123 1.27 -6.38 -9.85
C ASP A 123 0.30 -6.32 -8.66
N VAL A 124 -0.38 -7.42 -8.41
CA VAL A 124 -1.26 -7.62 -7.27
C VAL A 124 -0.68 -8.69 -6.37
N CYS A 125 -0.46 -8.38 -5.12
CA CYS A 125 -0.03 -9.35 -4.14
C CYS A 125 -1.20 -9.82 -3.29
N TYR A 126 -1.09 -11.03 -2.74
CA TYR A 126 -2.11 -11.63 -1.90
C TYR A 126 -1.51 -12.07 -0.57
N PHE A 127 -2.14 -11.68 0.52
CA PHE A 127 -1.94 -12.19 1.87
C PHE A 127 -3.04 -13.20 2.17
N ASN A 128 -2.75 -14.50 2.04
CA ASN A 128 -3.75 -15.54 1.86
C ASN A 128 -4.65 -15.22 0.65
N GLU A 129 -5.94 -14.94 0.89
CA GLU A 129 -6.90 -14.58 -0.16
C GLU A 129 -7.14 -13.06 -0.27
N HIS A 130 -6.50 -12.25 0.59
CA HIS A 130 -6.71 -10.81 0.64
C HIS A 130 -5.70 -10.07 -0.24
N PRO A 131 -6.16 -9.35 -1.28
CA PRO A 131 -5.26 -8.56 -2.12
C PRO A 131 -4.63 -7.41 -1.34
N TYR A 132 -3.35 -7.12 -1.65
CA TYR A 132 -2.67 -5.91 -1.21
C TYR A 132 -1.77 -5.38 -2.33
N PHE A 133 -1.48 -4.09 -2.29
CA PHE A 133 -0.79 -3.40 -3.39
C PHE A 133 0.54 -2.78 -2.96
N CYS A 134 0.71 -2.50 -1.66
CA CYS A 134 1.94 -1.91 -1.14
C CYS A 134 2.75 -2.89 -0.33
N THR A 135 2.33 -3.19 0.89
CA THR A 135 3.10 -4.03 1.81
C THR A 135 2.19 -4.87 2.68
N ALA A 136 2.63 -6.08 3.01
CA ALA A 136 2.04 -6.90 4.06
C ALA A 136 3.16 -7.37 4.98
N GLY A 137 2.86 -7.68 6.24
CA GLY A 137 3.91 -8.11 7.15
C GLY A 137 3.41 -8.66 8.47
N VAL A 138 4.38 -9.25 9.20
CA VAL A 138 4.17 -9.82 10.53
C VAL A 138 5.33 -9.38 11.41
N GLY A 139 4.99 -8.85 12.57
CA GLY A 139 5.99 -8.42 13.53
C GLY A 139 5.89 -6.95 13.88
N PHE A 140 7.01 -6.26 13.85
CA PHE A 140 7.12 -4.87 14.31
C PHE A 140 6.27 -3.90 13.48
N ASP A 141 6.26 -4.04 12.16
CA ASP A 141 5.48 -3.19 11.26
C ASP A 141 3.97 -3.31 11.52
N ALA A 142 3.48 -4.53 11.80
CA ALA A 142 2.09 -4.77 12.18
C ALA A 142 1.75 -4.14 13.54
N ALA A 143 2.65 -4.23 14.52
CA ALA A 143 2.47 -3.59 15.82
C ALA A 143 2.45 -2.06 15.70
N VAL A 144 3.32 -1.47 14.88
CA VAL A 144 3.36 -0.03 14.60
C VAL A 144 2.09 0.40 13.87
N SER A 145 1.63 -0.36 12.87
CA SER A 145 0.38 -0.09 12.13
C SER A 145 -0.82 -0.05 13.07
N LYS A 146 -0.92 -0.99 14.02
CA LYS A 146 -1.97 -1.03 15.03
C LYS A 146 -1.95 0.21 15.94
N VAL A 147 -0.78 0.54 16.51
CA VAL A 147 -0.62 1.71 17.39
C VAL A 147 -0.92 3.00 16.62
N PHE A 148 -0.57 3.06 15.34
CA PHE A 148 -0.83 4.23 14.49
C PHE A 148 -2.32 4.36 14.16
N ALA A 149 -3.03 3.27 13.92
CA ALA A 149 -4.48 3.27 13.70
C ALA A 149 -5.25 3.80 14.93
N GLU A 150 -4.79 3.47 16.14
CA GLU A 150 -5.37 3.89 17.42
C GLU A 150 -4.96 5.33 17.82
N SER A 151 -3.88 5.89 17.25
CA SER A 151 -3.33 7.19 17.62
C SER A 151 -4.05 8.34 16.94
N ARG A 152 -4.51 9.34 17.72
CA ARG A 152 -5.02 10.63 17.22
C ARG A 152 -3.91 11.58 16.76
N LYS A 153 -2.66 11.38 17.18
CA LYS A 153 -1.52 12.24 16.84
C LYS A 153 -0.83 11.71 15.58
N ARG A 154 -0.79 12.52 14.53
CA ARG A 154 -0.15 12.19 13.24
C ARG A 154 1.13 13.01 13.08
N GLY A 155 2.21 12.38 12.62
CA GLY A 155 3.48 13.07 12.35
C GLY A 155 4.70 12.18 12.59
N PHE A 156 5.84 12.59 12.06
CA PHE A 156 7.12 11.89 12.13
C PHE A 156 7.55 11.51 13.56
N PHE A 157 7.48 12.45 14.49
CA PHE A 157 7.86 12.20 15.90
C PHE A 157 6.92 11.20 16.59
N SER A 158 5.63 11.24 16.29
CA SER A 158 4.66 10.28 16.81
C SER A 158 4.98 8.87 16.32
N TYR A 159 5.36 8.72 15.04
CA TYR A 159 5.77 7.46 14.46
C TYR A 159 7.05 6.91 15.11
N LEU A 160 8.04 7.77 15.35
CA LEU A 160 9.31 7.38 15.98
C LEU A 160 9.11 6.94 17.43
N ILE A 161 8.30 7.66 18.22
CA ILE A 161 8.02 7.33 19.62
C ILE A 161 7.17 6.06 19.71
N SER A 162 6.16 5.91 18.84
CA SER A 162 5.34 4.70 18.79
C SER A 162 6.16 3.48 18.38
N GLY A 163 7.08 3.65 17.42
CA GLY A 163 8.03 2.63 17.02
C GLY A 163 8.96 2.21 18.16
N LEU A 164 9.50 3.15 18.92
CA LEU A 164 10.38 2.83 20.06
C LEU A 164 9.61 2.10 21.17
N ASN A 165 8.40 2.55 21.50
CA ASN A 165 7.55 1.89 22.49
C ASN A 165 7.11 0.48 22.03
N ALA A 166 6.80 0.30 20.77
CA ALA A 166 6.49 -1.00 20.18
C ALA A 166 7.73 -1.92 20.27
N TYR A 167 8.92 -1.39 19.92
CA TYR A 167 10.17 -2.14 19.99
C TYR A 167 10.44 -2.73 21.39
N ILE A 168 10.28 -1.93 22.44
CA ILE A 168 10.55 -2.36 23.83
C ILE A 168 9.59 -3.46 24.30
N LYS A 169 8.36 -3.46 23.79
CA LYS A 169 7.30 -4.39 24.19
C LYS A 169 7.25 -5.68 23.36
N MET A 170 7.86 -5.66 22.16
CA MET A 170 7.76 -6.79 21.25
C MET A 170 8.74 -7.92 21.56
N LYS A 171 8.22 -9.13 21.41
CA LYS A 171 9.04 -10.34 21.36
C LYS A 171 9.36 -10.67 19.90
N PRO A 172 10.58 -11.19 19.60
CA PRO A 172 10.88 -11.64 18.25
C PRO A 172 9.95 -12.75 17.79
N VAL A 173 9.51 -12.67 16.54
CA VAL A 173 8.62 -13.64 15.90
C VAL A 173 9.38 -14.97 15.73
N ARG A 174 8.82 -16.04 16.29
CA ARG A 174 9.29 -17.40 16.04
C ARG A 174 8.57 -17.94 14.82
N SER A 175 9.24 -17.94 13.69
CA SER A 175 8.65 -18.29 12.42
C SER A 175 9.52 -19.22 11.60
N LYS A 176 8.86 -19.97 10.70
CA LYS A 176 9.52 -20.65 9.60
C LYS A 176 9.09 -19.96 8.32
N LEU A 177 10.05 -19.44 7.57
CA LEU A 177 9.83 -18.80 6.28
C LEU A 177 10.36 -19.70 5.17
N THR A 178 9.47 -20.03 4.25
CA THR A 178 9.78 -20.75 3.00
C THR A 178 9.56 -19.80 1.83
N ILE A 179 10.50 -19.68 0.94
CA ILE A 179 10.49 -18.84 -0.25
C ILE A 179 10.69 -19.70 -1.47
N ASP A 180 9.76 -19.69 -2.42
CA ASP A 180 9.78 -20.47 -3.67
C ASP A 180 10.15 -21.95 -3.45
N GLY A 181 9.66 -22.54 -2.34
CA GLY A 181 9.92 -23.92 -1.94
C GLY A 181 11.16 -24.15 -1.06
N GLU A 182 12.05 -23.15 -0.90
CA GLU A 182 13.24 -23.26 -0.06
C GLU A 182 13.02 -22.67 1.34
N ILE A 183 13.48 -23.40 2.38
CA ILE A 183 13.40 -22.95 3.76
C ILE A 183 14.53 -21.94 4.04
N ILE A 184 14.17 -20.69 4.25
CA ILE A 184 15.11 -19.57 4.51
C ILE A 184 15.32 -19.32 6.00
N ILE A 185 14.25 -19.46 6.78
CA ILE A 185 14.26 -19.20 8.23
C ILE A 185 13.61 -20.37 8.96
N THR A 186 14.22 -20.79 10.06
CA THR A 186 13.60 -21.70 11.02
C THR A 186 13.63 -21.09 12.43
N PRO A 187 12.70 -21.47 13.33
CA PRO A 187 12.67 -20.94 14.69
C PRO A 187 13.96 -21.17 15.49
N LYS A 188 14.75 -22.20 15.11
CA LYS A 188 16.02 -22.54 15.74
C LYS A 188 17.18 -21.67 15.26
N THR A 189 17.15 -21.25 14.00
CA THR A 189 18.28 -20.55 13.36
C THR A 189 18.15 -19.04 13.40
N PHE A 190 16.93 -18.50 13.60
CA PHE A 190 16.70 -17.08 13.38
C PHE A 190 15.53 -16.53 14.20
N LYS A 191 15.76 -15.40 14.86
CA LYS A 191 14.73 -14.61 15.53
C LYS A 191 14.46 -13.37 14.68
N ALA A 192 13.40 -13.41 13.88
CA ALA A 192 12.96 -12.26 13.12
C ALA A 192 12.31 -11.23 14.05
N PHE A 193 12.70 -9.99 13.91
CA PHE A 193 12.03 -8.86 14.53
C PHE A 193 10.83 -8.40 13.68
N ASP A 194 11.01 -8.50 12.38
CA ASP A 194 10.02 -8.12 11.40
C ASP A 194 10.20 -8.91 10.10
N ILE A 195 9.11 -9.28 9.46
CA ILE A 195 9.07 -9.90 8.12
C ILE A 195 8.02 -9.16 7.31
N THR A 196 8.49 -8.33 6.37
CA THR A 196 7.65 -7.56 5.47
C THR A 196 7.71 -8.13 4.05
N PHE A 197 6.56 -8.30 3.41
CA PHE A 197 6.38 -8.67 2.01
C PHE A 197 6.01 -7.41 1.23
N ALA A 198 6.98 -6.84 0.54
CA ALA A 198 6.87 -5.55 -0.11
C ALA A 198 6.70 -5.70 -1.63
N ASN A 199 5.59 -5.20 -2.16
CA ASN A 199 5.35 -4.93 -3.57
C ASN A 199 5.81 -3.50 -3.90
N ALA A 200 5.48 -2.55 -3.01
CA ALA A 200 5.91 -1.16 -3.11
C ALA A 200 7.14 -0.86 -2.24
N LYS A 201 7.85 0.23 -2.57
CA LYS A 201 9.08 0.64 -1.87
C LYS A 201 8.86 1.05 -0.42
N GLN A 202 7.66 1.51 -0.07
CA GLN A 202 7.41 2.21 1.20
C GLN A 202 6.09 1.82 1.85
N PHE A 203 6.04 1.91 3.18
CA PHE A 203 4.79 1.84 3.94
C PHE A 203 3.87 3.06 3.73
N GLY A 204 4.40 4.15 3.21
CA GLY A 204 3.80 5.48 3.15
C GLY A 204 4.66 6.50 3.88
N ASN A 205 4.31 7.80 3.78
CA ASN A 205 5.02 8.91 4.43
C ASN A 205 6.54 8.94 4.21
N ASN A 206 7.03 8.40 3.09
CA ASN A 206 8.45 8.25 2.77
C ASN A 206 9.24 7.30 3.72
N ALA A 207 8.57 6.36 4.39
CA ALA A 207 9.21 5.29 5.14
C ALA A 207 9.51 4.10 4.21
N TYR A 208 10.71 4.05 3.66
CA TYR A 208 11.10 3.08 2.63
C TYR A 208 11.62 1.78 3.25
N ILE A 209 10.85 0.71 3.15
CA ILE A 209 11.20 -0.63 3.67
C ILE A 209 11.96 -1.46 2.64
N SER A 210 11.57 -1.40 1.37
CA SER A 210 12.31 -1.99 0.26
C SER A 210 12.54 -0.97 -0.86
N PRO A 211 13.60 -0.15 -0.77
CA PRO A 211 13.85 0.93 -1.72
C PRO A 211 14.02 0.50 -3.19
N LEU A 212 14.26 -0.80 -3.43
CA LEU A 212 14.48 -1.38 -4.75
C LEU A 212 13.26 -2.14 -5.29
N ALA A 213 12.17 -2.26 -4.53
CA ALA A 213 10.94 -2.89 -5.00
C ALA A 213 10.36 -2.18 -6.23
N ASP A 214 9.70 -2.92 -7.11
CA ASP A 214 9.02 -2.37 -8.28
C ASP A 214 7.64 -3.04 -8.40
N LEU A 215 6.60 -2.22 -8.56
CA LEU A 215 5.20 -2.70 -8.70
C LEU A 215 4.95 -3.51 -9.98
N ARG A 216 5.94 -3.76 -10.81
CA ARG A 216 5.77 -4.34 -12.16
C ARG A 216 6.82 -5.40 -12.52
N ASP A 217 7.68 -5.78 -11.60
CA ASP A 217 8.75 -6.77 -11.89
C ASP A 217 8.30 -8.23 -11.64
N GLY A 218 7.04 -8.44 -11.22
CA GLY A 218 6.46 -9.76 -11.00
C GLY A 218 7.07 -10.52 -9.83
N VAL A 219 7.71 -9.83 -8.89
CA VAL A 219 8.31 -10.43 -7.70
C VAL A 219 8.04 -9.60 -6.44
N ILE A 220 8.03 -10.27 -5.30
CA ILE A 220 7.85 -9.68 -3.97
C ILE A 220 9.23 -9.55 -3.32
N ASP A 221 9.53 -8.40 -2.75
CA ASP A 221 10.69 -8.22 -1.89
C ASP A 221 10.35 -8.67 -0.46
N VAL A 222 10.92 -9.77 -0.02
CA VAL A 222 10.77 -10.26 1.36
C VAL A 222 11.86 -9.65 2.21
N VAL A 223 11.49 -8.64 2.99
CA VAL A 223 12.40 -7.92 3.87
C VAL A 223 12.38 -8.56 5.26
N VAL A 224 13.50 -9.12 5.67
CA VAL A 224 13.65 -9.75 6.96
C VAL A 224 14.56 -8.89 7.83
N ILE A 225 14.01 -8.36 8.92
CA ILE A 225 14.75 -7.58 9.91
C ILE A 225 15.05 -8.47 11.12
N ARG A 226 16.32 -8.67 11.43
CA ARG A 226 16.77 -9.38 12.63
C ARG A 226 16.60 -8.52 13.87
N SER A 227 16.49 -9.15 15.03
CA SER A 227 16.60 -8.44 16.28
C SER A 227 17.94 -7.70 16.37
N PHE A 228 17.91 -6.47 16.85
CA PHE A 228 19.07 -5.59 16.98
C PHE A 228 19.05 -4.89 18.35
N PRO A 229 20.15 -4.34 18.84
CA PRO A 229 20.17 -3.62 20.12
C PRO A 229 19.27 -2.38 20.06
N TRP A 230 18.57 -2.06 21.15
CA TRP A 230 17.63 -0.94 21.26
C TRP A 230 18.23 0.43 20.87
N PHE A 231 19.53 0.65 21.17
CA PHE A 231 20.25 1.87 20.78
C PHE A 231 20.44 2.02 19.26
N SER A 232 20.20 0.95 18.49
CA SER A 232 20.21 1.00 17.02
C SER A 232 18.86 1.46 16.44
N CYS A 233 17.78 1.54 17.24
CA CYS A 233 16.45 1.95 16.76
C CYS A 233 16.47 3.32 16.03
N PRO A 234 17.11 4.39 16.55
CA PRO A 234 17.16 5.66 15.87
C PRO A 234 17.83 5.59 14.48
N ILE A 235 18.91 4.81 14.39
CA ILE A 235 19.65 4.60 13.13
C ILE A 235 18.79 3.81 12.15
N MET A 236 18.11 2.76 12.60
CA MET A 236 17.21 1.97 11.74
C MET A 236 16.04 2.82 11.25
N GLY A 237 15.43 3.63 12.13
CA GLY A 237 14.40 4.58 11.75
C GLY A 237 14.90 5.60 10.71
N LEU A 238 16.08 6.19 10.92
CA LEU A 238 16.67 7.13 9.96
C LEU A 238 16.92 6.47 8.59
N ARG A 239 17.38 5.22 8.58
CA ARG A 239 17.62 4.47 7.34
C ARG A 239 16.36 4.25 6.50
N LEU A 240 15.19 4.08 7.12
CA LEU A 240 13.90 4.00 6.40
C LEU A 240 13.66 5.28 5.59
N PHE A 241 13.88 6.46 6.18
CA PHE A 241 13.67 7.74 5.49
C PHE A 241 14.76 8.10 4.51
N MET A 242 15.99 7.63 4.74
CA MET A 242 17.13 7.82 3.83
C MET A 242 17.17 6.82 2.66
N LYS A 243 16.18 5.94 2.51
CA LYS A 243 16.09 4.90 1.47
C LYS A 243 17.28 3.94 1.45
N ASN A 244 17.88 3.68 2.59
CA ASN A 244 19.08 2.84 2.69
C ASN A 244 19.00 1.76 3.78
N ILE A 245 17.76 1.38 4.18
CA ILE A 245 17.52 0.33 5.17
C ILE A 245 18.17 -1.01 4.76
N HIS A 246 18.16 -1.33 3.47
CA HIS A 246 18.76 -2.53 2.89
C HIS A 246 20.28 -2.64 3.09
N LYS A 247 20.97 -1.51 3.38
CA LYS A 247 22.40 -1.50 3.69
C LYS A 247 22.71 -1.82 5.16
N SER A 248 21.69 -2.07 5.98
CA SER A 248 21.90 -2.45 7.38
C SER A 248 22.29 -3.91 7.50
N LYS A 249 23.26 -4.24 8.33
CA LYS A 249 23.63 -5.63 8.65
C LYS A 249 22.52 -6.45 9.31
N TYR A 250 21.48 -5.77 9.80
CA TYR A 250 20.30 -6.40 10.42
C TYR A 250 19.20 -6.72 9.43
N VAL A 251 19.32 -6.29 8.17
CA VAL A 251 18.31 -6.45 7.14
C VAL A 251 18.83 -7.39 6.05
N LYS A 252 17.98 -8.32 5.64
CA LYS A 252 18.16 -9.12 4.43
C LYS A 252 16.92 -9.00 3.58
N ILE A 253 17.11 -8.88 2.27
CA ILE A 253 16.03 -8.85 1.29
C ILE A 253 16.18 -10.04 0.38
N TYR A 254 15.08 -10.75 0.17
CA TYR A 254 14.97 -11.85 -0.78
C TYR A 254 13.88 -11.51 -1.79
N LYS A 255 14.02 -11.96 -3.02
CA LYS A 255 12.96 -11.83 -4.04
C LYS A 255 12.26 -13.17 -4.21
N CYS A 256 10.93 -13.16 -4.37
CA CYS A 256 10.15 -14.37 -4.59
C CYS A 256 8.86 -14.11 -5.38
N LYS A 257 8.27 -15.18 -5.85
CA LYS A 257 6.89 -15.19 -6.37
C LYS A 257 5.90 -15.79 -5.38
N HIS A 258 6.40 -16.64 -4.50
CA HIS A 258 5.58 -17.33 -3.51
C HIS A 258 6.35 -17.46 -2.19
N ALA A 259 5.70 -17.12 -1.09
CA ALA A 259 6.24 -17.34 0.24
C ALA A 259 5.21 -17.95 1.17
N VAL A 260 5.68 -18.77 2.11
CA VAL A 260 4.88 -19.33 3.19
C VAL A 260 5.56 -18.98 4.51
N LEU A 261 4.82 -18.30 5.38
CA LEU A 261 5.24 -17.97 6.73
C LEU A 261 4.43 -18.79 7.74
N GLU A 262 5.08 -19.70 8.44
CA GLU A 262 4.49 -20.44 9.56
C GLU A 262 4.91 -19.74 10.87
N ILE A 263 3.92 -19.39 11.71
CA ILE A 263 4.11 -18.63 12.96
C ILE A 263 3.70 -19.52 14.12
N SER A 264 4.48 -19.53 15.19
CA SER A 264 4.21 -20.38 16.37
C SER A 264 3.19 -19.81 17.35
N GLU A 265 2.84 -18.54 17.25
CA GLU A 265 1.91 -17.81 18.13
C GLU A 265 1.01 -16.89 17.26
N ASN A 266 -0.17 -16.53 17.80
CA ASN A 266 -1.03 -15.55 17.14
C ASN A 266 -0.40 -14.16 17.24
N ASP A 267 0.36 -13.78 16.23
CA ASP A 267 0.96 -12.47 16.11
C ASP A 267 0.05 -11.50 15.36
N CYS A 268 0.32 -10.20 15.49
CA CYS A 268 -0.31 -9.19 14.66
C CYS A 268 0.29 -9.26 13.25
N ALA A 269 -0.57 -9.23 12.25
CA ALA A 269 -0.20 -9.03 10.86
C ALA A 269 -0.87 -7.76 10.32
N HIS A 270 -0.40 -7.28 9.19
CA HIS A 270 -1.08 -6.23 8.44
C HIS A 270 -0.94 -6.47 6.93
N TYR A 271 -1.83 -5.88 6.17
CA TYR A 271 -1.67 -5.62 4.74
C TYR A 271 -2.20 -4.23 4.41
N ASP A 272 -1.48 -3.46 3.61
CA ASP A 272 -1.74 -2.06 3.24
C ASP A 272 -2.12 -1.16 4.43
N GLY A 273 -1.56 -1.46 5.63
CA GLY A 273 -1.81 -0.71 6.85
C GLY A 273 -3.04 -1.15 7.66
N GLU A 274 -3.81 -2.11 7.19
CA GLU A 274 -4.91 -2.71 7.93
C GLU A 274 -4.41 -3.86 8.82
N SER A 275 -4.61 -3.72 10.14
CA SER A 275 -4.20 -4.74 11.11
C SER A 275 -5.16 -5.92 11.12
N VAL A 276 -4.60 -7.11 11.03
CA VAL A 276 -5.35 -8.38 11.07
C VAL A 276 -4.68 -9.35 12.04
N ALA A 277 -5.44 -10.33 12.53
CA ALA A 277 -4.86 -11.44 13.28
C ALA A 277 -4.13 -12.39 12.32
N ALA A 278 -2.85 -12.62 12.57
CA ALA A 278 -2.11 -13.62 11.82
C ALA A 278 -2.59 -15.02 12.25
N LYS A 279 -2.97 -15.85 11.28
CA LYS A 279 -3.18 -17.29 11.49
C LYS A 279 -1.80 -17.96 11.57
N ASN A 280 -1.75 -19.18 12.13
CA ASN A 280 -0.50 -19.96 12.26
C ASN A 280 0.25 -20.15 10.94
N ARG A 281 -0.41 -19.99 9.80
CA ARG A 281 0.17 -20.05 8.46
C ARG A 281 -0.36 -18.91 7.61
N VAL A 282 0.55 -18.17 7.01
CA VAL A 282 0.31 -17.10 6.06
C VAL A 282 0.94 -17.48 4.73
N GLU A 283 0.18 -17.42 3.67
CA GLU A 283 0.64 -17.63 2.30
C GLU A 283 0.66 -16.30 1.55
N ILE A 284 1.75 -16.01 0.88
CA ILE A 284 1.96 -14.79 0.10
C ILE A 284 2.20 -15.18 -1.35
N LYS A 285 1.46 -14.56 -2.25
CA LYS A 285 1.56 -14.77 -3.70
C LYS A 285 1.56 -13.44 -4.42
N ILE A 286 2.12 -13.43 -5.63
CA ILE A 286 2.04 -12.30 -6.54
C ILE A 286 1.43 -12.74 -7.86
N GLU A 287 0.64 -11.86 -8.41
CA GLU A 287 0.08 -11.94 -9.75
C GLU A 287 0.56 -10.72 -10.54
N ALA A 288 1.29 -10.99 -11.61
CA ALA A 288 1.87 -9.93 -12.41
C ALA A 288 0.79 -9.17 -13.20
N LEU A 289 0.89 -7.83 -13.17
CA LEU A 289 0.11 -6.92 -14.01
C LEU A 289 -1.42 -7.07 -13.90
N GLY A 290 -1.91 -7.38 -12.68
CA GLY A 290 -3.33 -7.67 -12.42
C GLY A 290 -4.23 -6.44 -12.25
N LEU A 291 -3.65 -5.21 -12.11
CA LEU A 291 -4.42 -3.99 -11.88
C LEU A 291 -3.98 -2.85 -12.79
N LYS A 292 -4.91 -2.26 -13.54
CA LYS A 292 -4.68 -1.04 -14.33
C LYS A 292 -4.73 0.20 -13.44
N VAL A 293 -3.71 1.06 -13.55
CA VAL A 293 -3.61 2.29 -12.74
C VAL A 293 -3.26 3.50 -13.59
N VAL A 294 -3.76 4.67 -13.22
CA VAL A 294 -3.31 5.96 -13.74
C VAL A 294 -2.09 6.40 -12.92
N SER A 295 -0.96 6.64 -13.57
CA SER A 295 0.30 7.01 -12.92
C SER A 295 0.89 8.30 -13.43
N GLY A 296 1.79 8.92 -12.65
CA GLY A 296 2.54 10.10 -13.07
C GLY A 296 3.54 9.80 -14.20
N CYS A 297 3.74 10.74 -15.11
CA CYS A 297 4.59 10.59 -16.32
C CYS A 297 6.00 10.01 -16.05
N LYS A 298 6.57 10.28 -14.87
CA LYS A 298 7.90 9.78 -14.49
C LYS A 298 7.93 8.32 -14.02
N TYR A 299 6.77 7.69 -13.83
CA TYR A 299 6.67 6.28 -13.43
C TYR A 299 6.97 5.33 -14.60
N LEU A 300 6.64 5.74 -15.81
CA LEU A 300 6.78 4.93 -17.03
C LEU A 300 8.21 4.92 -17.63
N VAL A 301 9.14 5.67 -17.08
CA VAL A 301 10.49 5.88 -17.64
C VAL A 301 11.57 5.05 -16.93
N VAL A 302 11.22 3.98 -16.25
CA VAL A 302 12.22 3.01 -15.78
C VAL A 302 12.00 1.72 -16.58
N SER A 303 12.38 1.77 -17.84
CA SER A 303 12.59 0.58 -18.65
C SER A 303 14.09 0.46 -18.94
N HIS A 304 14.66 -0.66 -18.50
CA HIS A 304 15.92 -1.30 -18.91
C HIS A 304 17.21 -0.76 -18.31
#